data_3380b7a24d23f5bc2b23487cb1a84a16
#
_entry.id   3380b7a24d23f5bc2b23487cb1a84a16
#
_cell.length_a   1.000
_cell.length_b   1.000
_cell.length_c   1.000
_cell.angle_alpha   90.00
_cell.angle_beta   90.00
_cell.angle_gamma   90.00
#
_symmetry.space_group_name_H-M   'P 1'
#
loop_
_entity.id
_entity.type
_entity.pdbx_description
1 polymer ?
#
loop_
_entity_poly.entity_id
_entity_poly.type
_entity_poly.pdbx_seq_one_letter_code
_entity_poly.pdbx_strand_id
1 'polypeptide(L)'
;LTMSNNWISAALMSRINPQDFLRTLRDFGINTYGIYPSIVLCLGPNEASVSEMVSAYSTFANHGIHTSPLFVTKIEDSDGNVVANFQPRMNEVISEESAYKMLDMLMSVIDQGTGGRIRYKYKLDCPMGGKTGTTNRNSDAWFMGFTPSLVSGCWVGGEDRDIHFDSMRMGQGATMALPIWAYYMKKVFADRSLGYDPKEKFDIPEGFNSCVSEDDVDAGYSL
;
A
#
# COMPACT_ATOMS: atom_id res chain seq x y z
N LEU A 1 -7.47 -4.34 -9.62
CA LEU A 1 -7.09 -3.77 -8.31
C LEU A 1 -8.30 -3.25 -7.54
N THR A 2 -9.12 -2.39 -8.14
CA THR A 2 -10.27 -1.70 -7.53
C THR A 2 -11.17 -2.63 -6.73
N MET A 3 -11.61 -3.74 -7.31
CA MET A 3 -12.49 -4.74 -6.69
C MET A 3 -11.75 -5.96 -6.13
N SER A 4 -10.43 -5.95 -6.12
CA SER A 4 -9.59 -7.05 -5.60
C SER A 4 -9.89 -8.43 -6.21
N ASN A 5 -10.07 -8.48 -7.53
CA ASN A 5 -10.45 -9.69 -8.26
C ASN A 5 -9.27 -10.64 -8.43
N ASN A 6 -9.35 -11.81 -7.80
CA ASN A 6 -8.28 -12.82 -7.80
C ASN A 6 -8.07 -13.47 -9.18
N TRP A 7 -9.14 -13.64 -9.96
CA TRP A 7 -9.05 -14.25 -11.30
C TRP A 7 -8.23 -13.39 -12.25
N ILE A 8 -8.42 -12.07 -12.21
CA ILE A 8 -7.66 -11.13 -13.03
C ILE A 8 -6.18 -11.14 -12.58
N SER A 9 -5.92 -11.13 -11.27
CA SER A 9 -4.55 -11.21 -10.75
C SER A 9 -3.85 -12.50 -11.20
N ALA A 10 -4.52 -13.65 -11.10
CA ALA A 10 -3.97 -14.93 -11.54
C ALA A 10 -3.76 -14.98 -13.06
N ALA A 11 -4.69 -14.44 -13.85
CA ALA A 11 -4.56 -14.37 -15.31
C ALA A 11 -3.39 -13.46 -15.76
N LEU A 12 -3.14 -12.36 -15.05
CA LEU A 12 -1.96 -11.53 -15.30
C LEU A 12 -0.68 -12.24 -14.90
N MET A 13 -0.65 -12.85 -13.72
CA MET A 13 0.53 -13.57 -13.22
C MET A 13 0.91 -14.75 -14.10
N SER A 14 -0.07 -15.40 -14.76
CA SER A 14 0.21 -16.50 -15.70
C SER A 14 1.03 -16.09 -16.93
N ARG A 15 1.15 -14.78 -17.20
CA ARG A 15 1.92 -14.19 -18.29
C ARG A 15 3.31 -13.70 -17.85
N ILE A 16 3.61 -13.79 -16.55
CA ILE A 16 4.85 -13.31 -15.94
C ILE A 16 5.66 -14.51 -15.46
N ASN A 17 6.99 -14.46 -15.63
CA ASN A 17 7.84 -15.46 -15.00
C ASN A 17 7.86 -15.25 -13.48
N PRO A 18 7.49 -16.27 -12.66
CA PRO A 18 7.47 -16.13 -11.21
C PRO A 18 8.82 -15.77 -10.59
N GLN A 19 9.94 -16.14 -11.20
CA GLN A 19 11.28 -15.75 -10.74
C GLN A 19 11.53 -14.24 -10.91
N ASP A 20 11.08 -13.67 -12.03
CA ASP A 20 11.18 -12.24 -12.27
C ASP A 20 10.30 -11.46 -11.31
N PHE A 21 9.11 -11.97 -11.03
CA PHE A 21 8.23 -11.40 -10.02
C PHE A 21 8.87 -11.39 -8.62
N LEU A 22 9.50 -12.49 -8.19
CA LEU A 22 10.22 -12.54 -6.91
C LEU A 22 11.40 -11.55 -6.86
N ARG A 23 12.08 -11.37 -8.00
CA ARG A 23 13.15 -10.38 -8.11
C ARG A 23 12.61 -8.97 -7.89
N THR A 24 11.53 -8.64 -8.58
CA THR A 24 10.84 -7.35 -8.40
C THR A 24 10.39 -7.14 -6.96
N LEU A 25 9.78 -8.14 -6.30
CA LEU A 25 9.41 -8.00 -4.88
C LEU A 25 10.62 -7.69 -3.98
N ARG A 26 11.78 -8.30 -4.27
CA ARG A 26 13.03 -8.03 -3.54
C ARG A 26 13.51 -6.60 -3.76
N ASP A 27 13.40 -6.09 -4.98
CA ASP A 27 13.79 -4.73 -5.32
C ASP A 27 12.88 -3.70 -4.64
N PHE A 28 11.62 -4.06 -4.37
CA PHE A 28 10.68 -3.32 -3.53
C PHE A 28 10.93 -3.45 -2.02
N GLY A 29 11.98 -4.18 -1.61
CA GLY A 29 12.37 -4.35 -0.21
C GLY A 29 11.60 -5.44 0.55
N ILE A 30 10.84 -6.29 -0.12
CA ILE A 30 10.16 -7.44 0.49
C ILE A 30 11.16 -8.60 0.66
N ASN A 31 11.18 -9.20 1.85
CA ASN A 31 11.98 -10.40 2.08
C ASN A 31 11.40 -11.59 1.30
N THR A 32 12.17 -12.10 0.35
CA THR A 32 11.76 -13.23 -0.50
C THR A 32 12.50 -14.53 -0.15
N TYR A 33 13.20 -14.58 0.98
CA TYR A 33 13.92 -15.77 1.41
C TYR A 33 12.94 -16.92 1.69
N GLY A 34 13.22 -18.11 1.13
CA GLY A 34 12.37 -19.29 1.30
C GLY A 34 11.05 -19.27 0.51
N ILE A 35 10.76 -18.22 -0.25
CA ILE A 35 9.54 -18.13 -1.07
C ILE A 35 9.74 -18.94 -2.36
N TYR A 36 8.84 -19.90 -2.59
CA TYR A 36 8.82 -20.68 -3.82
C TYR A 36 8.15 -19.89 -4.96
N PRO A 37 8.82 -19.75 -6.13
CA PRO A 37 8.26 -19.03 -7.27
C PRO A 37 7.07 -19.81 -7.87
N SER A 38 5.89 -19.26 -7.74
CA SER A 38 4.65 -19.84 -8.25
C SER A 38 3.63 -18.78 -8.63
N ILE A 39 2.63 -19.16 -9.42
CA ILE A 39 1.54 -18.27 -9.83
C ILE A 39 0.71 -17.75 -8.63
N VAL A 40 0.69 -18.50 -7.54
CA VAL A 40 -0.08 -18.17 -6.33
C VAL A 40 0.46 -16.92 -5.62
N LEU A 41 1.71 -16.53 -5.91
CA LEU A 41 2.33 -15.31 -5.34
C LEU A 41 1.49 -14.05 -5.54
N CYS A 42 0.75 -13.96 -6.65
CA CYS A 42 -0.13 -12.81 -6.92
C CYS A 42 -1.30 -12.65 -5.94
N LEU A 43 -1.58 -13.67 -5.14
CA LEU A 43 -2.63 -13.65 -4.12
C LEU A 43 -2.08 -13.32 -2.71
N GLY A 44 -0.77 -13.11 -2.59
CA GLY A 44 -0.12 -12.72 -1.34
C GLY A 44 -0.13 -13.80 -0.24
N PRO A 45 0.26 -15.06 -0.52
CA PRO A 45 0.28 -16.12 0.51
C PRO A 45 1.45 -15.98 1.47
N ASN A 46 2.41 -15.12 1.17
CA ASN A 46 3.64 -14.98 1.92
C ASN A 46 3.49 -13.99 3.07
N GLU A 47 4.30 -14.20 4.08
CA GLU A 47 4.38 -13.32 5.24
C GLU A 47 5.21 -12.08 4.88
N ALA A 48 4.78 -10.93 5.40
CA ALA A 48 5.52 -9.67 5.33
C ALA A 48 5.23 -8.84 6.58
N SER A 49 6.20 -8.07 7.02
CA SER A 49 5.99 -7.11 8.11
C SER A 49 5.29 -5.85 7.60
N VAL A 50 4.65 -5.12 8.52
CA VAL A 50 4.06 -3.81 8.19
C VAL A 50 5.13 -2.85 7.66
N SER A 51 6.34 -2.89 8.21
CA SER A 51 7.48 -2.07 7.79
C SER A 51 7.89 -2.35 6.33
N GLU A 52 7.99 -3.62 5.94
CA GLU A 52 8.29 -4.00 4.55
C GLU A 52 7.19 -3.53 3.60
N MET A 53 5.93 -3.72 3.96
CA MET A 53 4.80 -3.29 3.14
C MET A 53 4.74 -1.76 3.00
N VAL A 54 4.97 -0.99 4.07
CA VAL A 54 5.03 0.48 4.01
C VAL A 54 6.18 0.91 3.11
N SER A 55 7.37 0.31 3.24
CA SER A 55 8.52 0.59 2.39
C SER A 55 8.25 0.28 0.92
N ALA A 56 7.63 -0.88 0.62
CA ALA A 56 7.27 -1.25 -0.74
C ALA A 56 6.23 -0.28 -1.36
N TYR A 57 5.19 0.09 -0.61
CA TYR A 57 4.18 1.05 -1.09
C TYR A 57 4.73 2.46 -1.26
N SER A 58 5.72 2.85 -0.45
CA SER A 58 6.37 4.16 -0.60
C SER A 58 7.08 4.30 -1.96
N THR A 59 7.53 3.20 -2.58
CA THR A 59 8.14 3.21 -3.90
C THR A 59 7.18 3.79 -4.96
N PHE A 60 5.88 3.46 -4.88
CA PHE A 60 4.88 4.03 -5.80
C PHE A 60 4.69 5.53 -5.56
N ALA A 61 4.60 5.97 -4.30
CA ALA A 61 4.42 7.37 -3.94
C ALA A 61 5.70 8.20 -4.15
N ASN A 62 6.86 7.56 -4.29
CA ASN A 62 8.18 8.15 -4.48
C ASN A 62 8.72 7.93 -5.90
N HIS A 63 7.87 8.14 -6.91
CA HIS A 63 8.23 8.13 -8.34
C HIS A 63 8.95 6.85 -8.82
N GLY A 64 8.69 5.69 -8.18
CA GLY A 64 9.32 4.42 -8.51
C GLY A 64 10.66 4.17 -7.81
N ILE A 65 11.08 5.05 -6.93
CA ILE A 65 12.32 4.95 -6.16
C ILE A 65 12.03 4.32 -4.80
N HIS A 66 12.54 3.12 -4.58
CA HIS A 66 12.52 2.46 -3.28
C HIS A 66 13.52 3.11 -2.33
N THR A 67 13.09 3.39 -1.12
CA THR A 67 13.93 3.91 -0.04
C THR A 67 13.88 2.95 1.15
N SER A 68 15.05 2.41 1.54
CA SER A 68 15.13 1.49 2.68
C SER A 68 14.71 2.20 3.97
N PRO A 69 13.92 1.56 4.86
CA PRO A 69 13.57 2.12 6.15
C PRO A 69 14.81 2.51 6.96
N LEU A 70 14.80 3.70 7.53
CA LEU A 70 15.86 4.24 8.36
C LEU A 70 15.33 4.54 9.76
N PHE A 71 15.82 3.81 10.76
CA PHE A 71 15.40 3.96 12.17
C PHE A 71 16.38 4.77 13.01
N VAL A 72 17.64 4.81 12.60
CA VAL A 72 18.71 5.56 13.27
C VAL A 72 19.39 6.45 12.25
N THR A 73 19.28 7.75 12.41
CA THR A 73 19.89 8.75 11.51
C THR A 73 21.29 9.15 11.95
N LYS A 74 21.51 9.18 13.28
CA LYS A 74 22.76 9.69 13.87
C LYS A 74 23.05 9.01 15.21
N ILE A 75 24.31 8.77 15.50
CA ILE A 75 24.81 8.38 16.83
C ILE A 75 25.74 9.49 17.30
N GLU A 76 25.53 9.97 18.53
CA GLU A 76 26.39 10.98 19.22
C GLU A 76 26.93 10.39 20.50
N ASP A 77 28.15 10.84 20.89
CA ASP A 77 28.71 10.54 22.19
C ASP A 77 28.11 11.43 23.31
N SER A 78 28.54 11.23 24.55
CA SER A 78 28.05 11.99 25.69
C SER A 78 28.38 13.50 25.62
N ASP A 79 29.35 13.88 24.80
CA ASP A 79 29.80 15.27 24.62
C ASP A 79 29.10 15.95 23.42
N GLY A 80 28.21 15.22 22.72
CA GLY A 80 27.48 15.71 21.55
C GLY A 80 28.24 15.62 20.23
N ASN A 81 29.39 14.95 20.19
CA ASN A 81 30.12 14.74 18.95
C ASN A 81 29.48 13.62 18.14
N VAL A 82 29.34 13.83 16.84
CA VAL A 82 28.76 12.84 15.93
C VAL A 82 29.76 11.68 15.73
N VAL A 83 29.38 10.50 16.19
CA VAL A 83 30.13 9.24 16.02
C VAL A 83 29.83 8.59 14.68
N ALA A 84 28.54 8.61 14.24
CA ALA A 84 28.12 8.04 12.97
C ALA A 84 26.87 8.74 12.43
N ASN A 85 26.81 8.86 11.11
CA ASN A 85 25.61 9.27 10.38
C ASN A 85 25.18 8.14 9.45
N PHE A 86 23.87 7.96 9.32
CA PHE A 86 23.28 6.96 8.43
C PHE A 86 22.37 7.64 7.41
N GLN A 87 22.41 7.13 6.20
CA GLN A 87 21.53 7.56 5.11
C GLN A 87 20.75 6.35 4.57
N PRO A 88 19.50 6.51 4.17
CA PRO A 88 18.75 5.42 3.57
C PRO A 88 19.38 5.02 2.22
N ARG A 89 19.30 3.74 1.90
CA ARG A 89 19.65 3.26 0.55
C ARG A 89 18.47 3.54 -0.35
N MET A 90 18.77 4.05 -1.54
CA MET A 90 17.75 4.36 -2.56
C MET A 90 18.11 3.64 -3.86
N ASN A 91 17.12 3.08 -4.53
CA ASN A 91 17.25 2.48 -5.85
C ASN A 91 15.98 2.67 -6.66
N GLU A 92 16.12 2.95 -7.95
CA GLU A 92 14.99 2.94 -8.88
C GLU A 92 14.57 1.49 -9.12
N VAL A 93 13.29 1.19 -8.90
CA VAL A 93 12.70 -0.14 -9.06
C VAL A 93 11.83 -0.21 -10.30
N ILE A 94 11.05 0.83 -10.54
CA ILE A 94 10.16 0.99 -11.69
C ILE A 94 10.23 2.43 -12.18
N SER A 95 9.89 2.65 -13.46
CA SER A 95 9.82 4.01 -13.99
C SER A 95 8.75 4.84 -13.30
N GLU A 96 8.93 6.16 -13.27
CA GLU A 96 7.96 7.12 -12.73
C GLU A 96 6.57 6.94 -13.34
N GLU A 97 6.49 6.76 -14.67
CA GLU A 97 5.22 6.50 -15.36
C GLU A 97 4.53 5.24 -14.83
N SER A 98 5.28 4.14 -14.63
CA SER A 98 4.74 2.89 -14.09
C SER A 98 4.29 3.04 -12.63
N ALA A 99 5.04 3.81 -11.83
CA ALA A 99 4.68 4.13 -10.46
C ALA A 99 3.37 4.91 -10.42
N TYR A 100 3.23 5.93 -11.26
CA TYR A 100 2.02 6.74 -11.30
C TYR A 100 0.81 5.95 -11.81
N LYS A 101 0.96 5.07 -12.81
CA LYS A 101 -0.10 4.15 -13.24
C LYS A 101 -0.60 3.27 -12.08
N MET A 102 0.32 2.79 -11.24
CA MET A 102 -0.06 2.03 -10.06
C MET A 102 -0.76 2.90 -9.02
N LEU A 103 -0.30 4.14 -8.79
CA LEU A 103 -0.97 5.10 -7.92
C LEU A 103 -2.41 5.35 -8.37
N ASP A 104 -2.63 5.64 -9.65
CA ASP A 104 -3.95 5.89 -10.24
C ASP A 104 -4.90 4.70 -10.01
N MET A 105 -4.42 3.48 -10.28
CA MET A 105 -5.18 2.26 -9.98
C MET A 105 -5.46 2.07 -8.47
N LEU A 106 -4.55 2.49 -7.59
CA LEU A 106 -4.74 2.39 -6.13
C LEU A 106 -5.66 3.50 -5.60
N MET A 107 -5.71 4.67 -6.25
CA MET A 107 -6.71 5.71 -5.96
C MET A 107 -8.12 5.21 -6.28
N SER A 108 -8.32 4.50 -7.40
CA SER A 108 -9.62 3.91 -7.74
C SER A 108 -10.16 2.92 -6.70
N VAL A 109 -9.27 2.25 -5.94
CA VAL A 109 -9.68 1.38 -4.81
C VAL A 109 -10.40 2.16 -3.72
N ILE A 110 -9.99 3.42 -3.49
CA ILE A 110 -10.59 4.30 -2.48
C ILE A 110 -11.86 4.95 -3.02
N ASP A 111 -11.87 5.36 -4.28
CA ASP A 111 -12.96 6.15 -4.84
C ASP A 111 -14.14 5.27 -5.29
N GLN A 112 -13.87 4.07 -5.83
CA GLN A 112 -14.88 3.20 -6.45
C GLN A 112 -14.81 1.74 -5.96
N GLY A 113 -13.88 1.40 -5.06
CA GLY A 113 -13.55 0.03 -4.72
C GLY A 113 -13.72 -0.35 -3.26
N THR A 114 -12.96 -1.36 -2.86
CA THR A 114 -13.01 -1.99 -1.52
C THR A 114 -12.62 -1.04 -0.38
N GLY A 115 -11.93 0.07 -0.69
CA GLY A 115 -11.54 1.13 0.25
C GLY A 115 -12.56 2.26 0.40
N GLY A 116 -13.67 2.26 -0.35
CA GLY A 116 -14.62 3.37 -0.44
C GLY A 116 -15.21 3.86 0.88
N ARG A 117 -15.19 3.02 1.94
CA ARG A 117 -15.59 3.43 3.30
C ARG A 117 -14.84 4.66 3.80
N ILE A 118 -13.61 4.90 3.34
CA ILE A 118 -12.83 6.08 3.69
C ILE A 118 -13.59 7.35 3.32
N ARG A 119 -14.20 7.38 2.13
CA ARG A 119 -15.00 8.51 1.65
C ARG A 119 -16.32 8.62 2.40
N TYR A 120 -17.21 7.62 2.23
CA TYR A 120 -18.59 7.78 2.71
C TYR A 120 -18.75 7.66 4.23
N LYS A 121 -17.94 6.83 4.93
CA LYS A 121 -18.07 6.62 6.37
C LYS A 121 -17.14 7.52 7.18
N TYR A 122 -15.89 7.64 6.74
CA TYR A 122 -14.86 8.38 7.52
C TYR A 122 -14.69 9.83 7.05
N LYS A 123 -15.28 10.22 5.91
CA LYS A 123 -15.27 11.61 5.40
C LYS A 123 -13.85 12.16 5.23
N LEU A 124 -12.96 11.35 4.68
CA LEU A 124 -11.62 11.75 4.28
C LEU A 124 -11.63 11.95 2.76
N ASP A 125 -11.63 13.21 2.32
CA ASP A 125 -11.80 13.58 0.91
C ASP A 125 -10.48 14.05 0.25
N CYS A 126 -9.35 13.99 0.97
CA CYS A 126 -8.04 14.31 0.43
C CYS A 126 -7.61 13.31 -0.67
N PRO A 127 -6.71 13.70 -1.59
CA PRO A 127 -6.09 12.79 -2.54
C PRO A 127 -5.38 11.65 -1.82
N MET A 128 -5.77 10.42 -2.11
CA MET A 128 -5.20 9.23 -1.48
C MET A 128 -5.47 7.97 -2.30
N GLY A 129 -4.60 7.02 -2.14
CA GLY A 129 -4.79 5.67 -2.64
C GLY A 129 -4.60 4.64 -1.53
N GLY A 130 -4.93 3.40 -1.82
CA GLY A 130 -4.72 2.33 -0.84
C GLY A 130 -5.20 0.98 -1.32
N LYS A 131 -5.00 -0.01 -0.46
CA LYS A 131 -5.38 -1.40 -0.74
C LYS A 131 -5.78 -2.12 0.54
N THR A 132 -6.89 -2.83 0.46
CA THR A 132 -7.31 -3.78 1.49
C THR A 132 -6.68 -5.15 1.24
N GLY A 133 -6.29 -5.86 2.29
CA GLY A 133 -5.91 -7.26 2.26
C GLY A 133 -6.74 -8.07 3.25
N THR A 134 -7.06 -9.30 2.87
CA THR A 134 -7.79 -10.24 3.73
C THR A 134 -7.32 -11.65 3.39
N THR A 135 -6.85 -12.39 4.38
CA THR A 135 -6.45 -13.78 4.20
C THR A 135 -7.65 -14.73 4.22
N ASN A 136 -7.42 -15.94 3.77
CA ASN A 136 -8.39 -17.02 3.91
C ASN A 136 -8.78 -17.20 5.38
N ARG A 137 -10.03 -17.54 5.65
CA ARG A 137 -10.62 -17.66 6.99
C ARG A 137 -10.64 -16.36 7.81
N ASN A 138 -10.31 -15.20 7.22
CA ASN A 138 -10.34 -13.90 7.90
C ASN A 138 -9.41 -13.82 9.13
N SER A 139 -8.25 -14.48 9.09
CA SER A 139 -7.25 -14.44 10.17
C SER A 139 -6.41 -13.17 10.16
N ASP A 140 -6.20 -12.58 8.96
CA ASP A 140 -5.42 -11.36 8.79
C ASP A 140 -6.20 -10.32 8.00
N ALA A 141 -6.18 -9.11 8.50
CA ALA A 141 -6.78 -7.96 7.87
C ALA A 141 -5.72 -6.86 7.67
N TRP A 142 -5.53 -6.43 6.44
CA TRP A 142 -4.55 -5.43 6.05
C TRP A 142 -5.21 -4.20 5.44
N PHE A 143 -4.64 -3.06 5.70
CA PHE A 143 -4.87 -1.85 4.92
C PHE A 143 -3.58 -1.08 4.76
N MET A 144 -3.18 -0.87 3.51
CA MET A 144 -2.11 0.04 3.12
C MET A 144 -2.75 1.28 2.51
N GLY A 145 -2.33 2.45 2.97
CA GLY A 145 -2.85 3.71 2.45
C GLY A 145 -1.75 4.77 2.35
N PHE A 146 -1.91 5.66 1.41
CA PHE A 146 -0.96 6.74 1.17
C PHE A 146 -1.67 8.01 0.70
N THR A 147 -1.04 9.13 1.00
CA THR A 147 -1.31 10.47 0.46
C THR A 147 -0.05 10.93 -0.27
N PRO A 148 -0.02 12.10 -0.91
CA PRO A 148 1.19 12.57 -1.58
C PRO A 148 2.45 12.57 -0.71
N SER A 149 2.33 12.88 0.56
CA SER A 149 3.47 13.06 1.48
C SER A 149 3.57 12.01 2.61
N LEU A 150 2.62 11.08 2.72
CA LEU A 150 2.61 10.10 3.81
C LEU A 150 2.12 8.73 3.35
N VAL A 151 2.92 7.69 3.62
CA VAL A 151 2.53 6.28 3.46
C VAL A 151 2.42 5.64 4.83
N SER A 152 1.35 4.90 5.07
CA SER A 152 1.17 4.17 6.32
C SER A 152 0.39 2.89 6.11
N GLY A 153 0.56 1.94 7.03
CA GLY A 153 -0.09 0.63 6.96
C GLY A 153 -0.64 0.19 8.29
N CYS A 154 -1.65 -0.66 8.25
CA CYS A 154 -2.23 -1.29 9.41
C CYS A 154 -2.47 -2.77 9.13
N TRP A 155 -2.04 -3.61 10.07
CA TRP A 155 -2.36 -5.03 10.13
C TRP A 155 -3.11 -5.33 11.42
N VAL A 156 -4.09 -6.20 11.31
CA VAL A 156 -4.86 -6.74 12.43
C VAL A 156 -4.96 -8.24 12.27
N GLY A 157 -4.49 -8.99 13.26
CA GLY A 157 -4.51 -10.45 13.25
C GLY A 157 -4.20 -11.01 14.63
N GLY A 158 -4.29 -12.32 14.79
CA GLY A 158 -3.87 -13.05 15.97
C GLY A 158 -2.44 -13.59 15.82
N GLU A 159 -1.87 -14.08 16.92
CA GLU A 159 -0.58 -14.80 16.93
C GLU A 159 -0.62 -16.09 16.08
N ASP A 160 -1.81 -16.70 16.02
CA ASP A 160 -2.05 -17.91 15.24
C ASP A 160 -3.19 -17.68 14.25
N ARG A 161 -3.12 -18.30 13.07
CA ARG A 161 -4.16 -18.23 12.04
C ARG A 161 -5.46 -18.94 12.41
N ASP A 162 -5.43 -19.76 13.46
CA ASP A 162 -6.63 -20.35 14.04
C ASP A 162 -7.45 -19.31 14.84
N ILE A 163 -6.84 -18.16 15.17
CA ILE A 163 -7.53 -17.00 15.72
C ILE A 163 -8.09 -16.18 14.56
N HIS A 164 -9.35 -16.37 14.24
CA HIS A 164 -9.99 -15.73 13.08
C HIS A 164 -11.46 -15.36 13.35
N PHE A 165 -12.02 -14.53 12.49
CA PHE A 165 -13.45 -14.25 12.48
C PHE A 165 -14.20 -15.22 11.56
N ASP A 166 -15.37 -15.68 11.98
CA ASP A 166 -16.19 -16.61 11.21
C ASP A 166 -16.82 -16.00 9.95
N SER A 167 -16.80 -14.68 9.81
CA SER A 167 -17.40 -14.00 8.68
C SER A 167 -16.52 -12.91 8.07
N MET A 168 -16.54 -12.81 6.75
CA MET A 168 -15.93 -11.71 5.98
C MET A 168 -16.39 -10.33 6.47
N ARG A 169 -17.66 -10.21 6.88
CA ARG A 169 -18.24 -8.95 7.38
C ARG A 169 -17.45 -8.40 8.57
N MET A 170 -16.92 -9.27 9.41
CA MET A 170 -16.17 -8.88 10.61
C MET A 170 -14.67 -8.85 10.39
N GLY A 171 -14.11 -9.85 9.69
CA GLY A 171 -12.67 -10.09 9.62
C GLY A 171 -11.96 -9.56 8.37
N GLN A 172 -12.65 -8.86 7.45
CA GLN A 172 -11.98 -8.32 6.25
C GLN A 172 -11.20 -7.03 6.54
N GLY A 173 -10.17 -6.75 5.72
CA GLY A 173 -9.35 -5.54 5.83
C GLY A 173 -10.15 -4.24 5.86
N ALA A 174 -11.23 -4.15 5.07
CA ALA A 174 -12.12 -2.99 5.03
C ALA A 174 -12.90 -2.74 6.35
N THR A 175 -13.03 -3.74 7.22
CA THR A 175 -13.76 -3.62 8.50
C THR A 175 -12.86 -3.60 9.72
N MET A 176 -11.64 -4.11 9.61
CA MET A 176 -10.69 -4.22 10.71
C MET A 176 -9.54 -3.20 10.60
N ALA A 177 -8.71 -3.33 9.59
CA ALA A 177 -7.49 -2.50 9.45
C ALA A 177 -7.79 -1.09 8.92
N LEU A 178 -8.66 -0.97 7.91
CA LEU A 178 -9.03 0.32 7.31
C LEU A 178 -9.59 1.33 8.33
N PRO A 179 -10.48 0.97 9.27
CA PRO A 179 -10.95 1.91 10.30
C PRO A 179 -9.83 2.49 11.15
N ILE A 180 -8.87 1.67 11.56
CA ILE A 180 -7.71 2.11 12.36
C ILE A 180 -6.90 3.13 11.57
N TRP A 181 -6.59 2.81 10.32
CA TRP A 181 -5.90 3.72 9.41
C TRP A 181 -6.67 5.04 9.21
N ALA A 182 -7.98 4.98 9.01
CA ALA A 182 -8.80 6.16 8.80
C ALA A 182 -8.83 7.09 10.04
N TYR A 183 -8.92 6.53 11.24
CA TYR A 183 -8.83 7.31 12.49
C TYR A 183 -7.44 7.89 12.71
N TYR A 184 -6.39 7.14 12.37
CA TYR A 184 -5.02 7.64 12.40
C TYR A 184 -4.88 8.86 11.47
N MET A 185 -5.30 8.77 10.21
CA MET A 185 -5.21 9.88 9.26
C MET A 185 -6.03 11.11 9.67
N LYS A 186 -7.21 10.90 10.30
CA LYS A 186 -7.96 12.02 10.89
C LYS A 186 -7.17 12.78 11.94
N LYS A 187 -6.43 12.07 12.78
CA LYS A 187 -5.57 12.71 13.79
C LYS A 187 -4.38 13.41 13.16
N VAL A 188 -3.75 12.80 12.16
CA VAL A 188 -2.65 13.40 11.40
C VAL A 188 -3.08 14.74 10.79
N PHE A 189 -4.21 14.78 10.09
CA PHE A 189 -4.71 16.02 9.46
C PHE A 189 -5.27 17.04 10.45
N ALA A 190 -5.68 16.62 11.64
CA ALA A 190 -6.12 17.54 12.69
C ALA A 190 -4.94 18.24 13.39
N ASP A 191 -3.78 17.60 13.43
CA ASP A 191 -2.57 18.15 14.04
C ASP A 191 -1.71 18.89 13.00
N ARG A 192 -1.93 20.20 12.92
CA ARG A 192 -1.20 21.07 11.99
C ARG A 192 0.31 21.16 12.26
N SER A 193 0.77 20.78 13.44
CA SER A 193 2.20 20.79 13.78
C SER A 193 2.99 19.74 13.00
N LEU A 194 2.32 18.69 12.48
CA LEU A 194 2.92 17.64 11.67
C LEU A 194 3.19 18.07 10.22
N GLY A 195 2.60 19.18 9.75
CA GLY A 195 2.88 19.76 8.43
C GLY A 195 2.21 19.04 7.24
N TYR A 196 1.33 18.06 7.45
CA TYR A 196 0.60 17.37 6.37
C TYR A 196 -0.62 18.17 5.93
N ASP A 197 -0.69 18.50 4.61
CA ASP A 197 -1.83 19.23 4.04
C ASP A 197 -2.81 18.25 3.37
N PRO A 198 -4.08 18.18 3.81
CA PRO A 198 -5.09 17.32 3.17
C PRO A 198 -5.46 17.78 1.74
N LYS A 199 -5.01 18.97 1.30
CA LYS A 199 -5.24 19.49 -0.05
C LYS A 199 -4.09 19.21 -1.02
N GLU A 200 -2.99 18.67 -0.53
CA GLU A 200 -1.84 18.30 -1.35
C GLU A 200 -2.26 17.30 -2.44
N LYS A 201 -1.71 17.45 -3.65
CA LYS A 201 -2.02 16.63 -4.81
C LYS A 201 -0.80 15.78 -5.20
N PHE A 202 -1.05 14.64 -5.80
CA PHE A 202 0.02 13.86 -6.42
C PHE A 202 0.58 14.59 -7.63
N ASP A 203 1.90 14.53 -7.81
CA ASP A 203 2.56 15.01 -9.02
C ASP A 203 2.25 14.07 -10.18
N ILE A 204 1.62 14.60 -11.21
CA ILE A 204 1.21 13.82 -12.39
C ILE A 204 2.33 13.95 -13.44
N PRO A 205 2.95 12.85 -13.90
CA PRO A 205 3.95 12.89 -14.95
C PRO A 205 3.42 13.55 -16.22
N GLU A 206 4.26 14.32 -16.90
CA GLU A 206 3.89 15.00 -18.15
C GLU A 206 3.46 13.97 -19.21
N GLY A 207 2.30 14.21 -19.85
CA GLY A 207 1.74 13.32 -20.86
C GLY A 207 1.10 12.04 -20.34
N PHE A 208 0.90 11.91 -19.03
CA PHE A 208 0.22 10.76 -18.43
C PHE A 208 -1.25 10.69 -18.89
N ASN A 209 -1.65 9.49 -19.37
CA ASN A 209 -3.05 9.17 -19.65
C ASN A 209 -3.53 8.16 -18.61
N SER A 210 -4.61 8.49 -17.90
CA SER A 210 -5.21 7.59 -16.91
C SER A 210 -5.61 6.25 -17.54
N CYS A 211 -5.42 5.16 -16.79
CA CYS A 211 -5.92 3.84 -17.17
C CYS A 211 -7.44 3.71 -17.00
N VAL A 212 -8.07 4.67 -16.33
CA VAL A 212 -9.52 4.76 -16.13
C VAL A 212 -10.02 5.87 -17.04
N SER A 213 -10.73 5.53 -18.12
CA SER A 213 -11.36 6.54 -18.98
C SER A 213 -12.55 7.19 -18.27
N GLU A 214 -12.82 8.46 -18.58
CA GLU A 214 -14.02 9.15 -18.05
C GLU A 214 -15.31 8.40 -18.43
N ASP A 215 -15.31 7.70 -19.56
CA ASP A 215 -16.44 6.87 -20.05
C ASP A 215 -16.68 5.64 -19.16
N ASP A 216 -15.67 5.11 -18.47
CA ASP A 216 -15.82 3.98 -17.53
C ASP A 216 -16.47 4.40 -16.20
N VAL A 217 -16.45 5.70 -15.87
CA VAL A 217 -17.05 6.24 -14.64
C VAL A 217 -18.57 6.34 -14.78
N ASP A 218 -19.08 6.65 -16.00
CA ASP A 218 -20.51 6.78 -16.28
C ASP A 218 -21.19 5.44 -16.59
N ALA A 219 -20.43 4.39 -16.92
CA ALA A 219 -20.93 3.03 -17.03
C ALA A 219 -21.12 2.40 -15.64
N GLY A 220 -22.04 2.95 -14.87
CA GLY A 220 -22.41 2.43 -13.56
C GLY A 220 -22.75 0.94 -13.66
N TYR A 221 -21.82 0.09 -13.19
CA TYR A 221 -22.13 -1.30 -12.93
C TYR A 221 -23.13 -1.36 -11.77
N SER A 222 -24.40 -1.33 -12.11
CA SER A 222 -25.46 -1.79 -11.21
C SER A 222 -25.27 -3.29 -11.01
N LEU A 223 -24.78 -3.68 -9.85
CA LEU A 223 -24.84 -5.04 -9.31
C LEU A 223 -26.22 -5.34 -8.77
#